data_00402b9925647ab43264c2b2ceff1e45
#
_entry.id   00402b9925647ab43264c2b2ceff1e45
#
_cell.length_a   1.000
_cell.length_b   1.000
_cell.length_c   1.000
_cell.angle_alpha   90.00
_cell.angle_beta   90.00
_cell.angle_gamma   90.00
#
_symmetry.space_group_name_H-M   'P 1'
#
loop_
_entity.id
_entity.type
_entity.pdbx_description
1 polymer ?
#
loop_
_entity_poly.entity_id
_entity_poly.type
_entity_poly.pdbx_seq_one_letter_code
_entity_poly.pdbx_strand_id
1 'polypeptide(L)'
;MATLLVFHEVDDVENWLASPKREEFFGPMGITARTFRDPGNSNRVGLIFDGVPDLETFEQGIQSDEAAEAMKADGVRPQTLVTLVEA
;
A
#
# COMPACT_ATOMS: atom_id res chain seq x y z
N MET A 1 3.08 16.63 7.30
CA MET A 1 3.18 15.19 7.05
C MET A 1 1.85 14.53 7.37
N ALA A 2 1.41 13.65 6.53
CA ALA A 2 0.15 12.96 6.70
C ALA A 2 0.38 11.49 7.05
N THR A 3 -0.56 10.91 7.79
CA THR A 3 -0.62 9.47 8.03
C THR A 3 -1.85 8.93 7.32
N LEU A 4 -1.67 7.88 6.54
CA LEU A 4 -2.74 7.28 5.75
C LEU A 4 -2.99 5.85 6.20
N LEU A 5 -4.25 5.46 6.20
CA LEU A 5 -4.66 4.07 6.38
C LEU A 5 -5.19 3.58 5.04
N VAL A 6 -4.58 2.51 4.54
CA VAL A 6 -4.98 1.91 3.26
C VAL A 6 -5.32 0.46 3.50
N PHE A 7 -6.40 -0.01 2.93
CA PHE A 7 -6.70 -1.45 2.92
C PHE A 7 -7.21 -1.88 1.55
N HIS A 8 -6.94 -3.14 1.23
CA HIS A 8 -7.29 -3.73 -0.05
C HIS A 8 -7.24 -5.25 0.05
N GLU A 9 -7.55 -5.93 -1.05
CA GLU A 9 -7.40 -7.37 -1.16
C GLU A 9 -6.23 -7.71 -2.05
N VAL A 10 -5.63 -8.87 -1.80
CA VAL A 10 -4.53 -9.41 -2.60
C VAL A 10 -4.82 -10.87 -2.94
N ASP A 11 -4.15 -11.38 -3.97
CA ASP A 11 -4.33 -12.76 -4.39
C ASP A 11 -3.65 -13.74 -3.44
N ASP A 12 -2.49 -13.36 -2.89
CA ASP A 12 -1.70 -14.20 -1.98
C ASP A 12 -1.06 -13.31 -0.91
N VAL A 13 -1.55 -13.41 0.31
CA VAL A 13 -1.10 -12.57 1.44
C VAL A 13 0.37 -12.79 1.75
N GLU A 14 0.83 -14.04 1.75
CA GLU A 14 2.24 -14.33 2.07
C GLU A 14 3.19 -13.73 1.03
N ASN A 15 2.83 -13.84 -0.25
CA ASN A 15 3.60 -13.22 -1.33
C ASN A 15 3.66 -11.70 -1.18
N TRP A 16 2.53 -11.08 -0.86
CA TRP A 16 2.44 -9.64 -0.66
C TRP A 16 3.30 -9.18 0.52
N LEU A 17 3.25 -9.91 1.65
CA LEU A 17 4.05 -9.57 2.84
C LEU A 17 5.55 -9.71 2.57
N ALA A 18 5.95 -10.70 1.79
CA ALA A 18 7.36 -10.96 1.50
C ALA A 18 7.95 -10.03 0.43
N SER A 19 7.11 -9.31 -0.31
CA SER A 19 7.57 -8.47 -1.42
C SER A 19 8.38 -7.28 -0.95
N PRO A 20 9.55 -6.99 -1.55
CA PRO A 20 10.34 -5.79 -1.24
C PRO A 20 9.86 -4.55 -2.00
N LYS A 21 8.92 -4.68 -2.94
CA LYS A 21 8.54 -3.60 -3.86
C LYS A 21 7.98 -2.38 -3.15
N ARG A 22 7.21 -2.59 -2.10
CA ARG A 22 6.61 -1.51 -1.31
C ARG A 22 7.69 -0.62 -0.70
N GLU A 23 8.71 -1.23 -0.07
CA GLU A 23 9.81 -0.50 0.52
C GLU A 23 10.67 0.16 -0.55
N GLU A 24 10.91 -0.53 -1.66
CA GLU A 24 11.67 0.02 -2.78
C GLU A 24 11.00 1.24 -3.40
N PHE A 25 9.67 1.25 -3.44
CA PHE A 25 8.90 2.36 -4.00
C PHE A 25 8.79 3.54 -3.04
N PHE A 26 8.41 3.28 -1.79
CA PHE A 26 8.12 4.34 -0.82
C PHE A 26 9.35 4.79 -0.02
N GLY A 27 10.33 3.92 0.18
CA GLY A 27 11.53 4.25 0.95
C GLY A 27 12.26 5.51 0.48
N PRO A 28 12.53 5.66 -0.83
CA PRO A 28 13.19 6.87 -1.34
C PRO A 28 12.42 8.16 -1.12
N MET A 29 11.10 8.08 -0.92
CA MET A 29 10.24 9.23 -0.63
C MET A 29 10.21 9.58 0.86
N GLY A 30 10.88 8.79 1.70
CA GLY A 30 10.83 8.97 3.16
C GLY A 30 9.53 8.46 3.78
N ILE A 31 8.75 7.69 3.05
CA ILE A 31 7.48 7.13 3.54
C ILE A 31 7.74 5.75 4.12
N THR A 32 7.26 5.52 5.34
CA THR A 32 7.32 4.20 5.99
C THR A 32 5.96 3.56 5.99
N ALA A 33 5.92 2.23 5.85
CA ALA A 33 4.68 1.47 5.81
C ALA A 33 4.71 0.38 6.88
N ARG A 34 3.63 0.29 7.65
CA ARG A 34 3.38 -0.84 8.55
C ARG A 34 2.29 -1.69 7.93
N THR A 35 2.49 -3.00 7.90
CA THR A 35 1.58 -3.92 7.22
C THR A 35 0.76 -4.73 8.23
N PHE A 36 -0.47 -5.01 7.86
CA PHE A 36 -1.43 -5.73 8.68
C PHE A 36 -2.12 -6.80 7.84
N ARG A 37 -2.43 -7.91 8.46
CA ARG A 37 -3.16 -9.01 7.83
C ARG A 37 -4.42 -9.31 8.61
N ASP A 38 -5.42 -9.88 7.95
CA ASP A 38 -6.64 -10.34 8.60
C ASP A 38 -6.32 -11.61 9.41
N PRO A 39 -6.54 -11.61 10.72
CA PRO A 39 -6.33 -12.82 11.52
C PRO A 39 -7.27 -13.97 11.15
N GLY A 40 -8.36 -13.67 10.44
CA GLY A 40 -9.26 -14.68 9.90
C GLY A 40 -8.79 -15.31 8.59
N ASN A 41 -7.57 -14.96 8.13
CA ASN A 41 -6.96 -15.50 6.91
C ASN A 41 -7.73 -15.20 5.63
N SER A 42 -8.45 -14.08 5.57
CA SER A 42 -9.02 -13.60 4.31
C SER A 42 -7.91 -12.98 3.45
N ASN A 43 -8.25 -12.61 2.23
CA ASN A 43 -7.33 -11.93 1.31
C ASN A 43 -7.19 -10.44 1.61
N ARG A 44 -7.83 -9.94 2.67
CA ARG A 44 -7.77 -8.53 3.05
C ARG A 44 -6.50 -8.23 3.82
N VAL A 45 -5.85 -7.14 3.44
CA VAL A 45 -4.65 -6.64 4.11
C VAL A 45 -4.78 -5.13 4.32
N GLY A 46 -3.97 -4.60 5.21
CA GLY A 46 -3.97 -3.17 5.50
C GLY A 46 -2.56 -2.62 5.66
N LEU A 47 -2.45 -1.30 5.53
CA LEU A 47 -1.20 -0.58 5.71
C LEU A 47 -1.47 0.73 6.41
N ILE A 48 -0.50 1.13 7.24
CA ILE A 48 -0.43 2.50 7.73
C ILE A 48 0.83 3.12 7.14
N PHE A 49 0.66 4.21 6.40
CA PHE A 49 1.77 4.96 5.80
C PHE A 49 2.02 6.22 6.62
N ASP A 50 3.25 6.37 7.10
CA ASP A 50 3.71 7.57 7.81
C ASP A 50 4.70 8.34 6.93
N GLY A 51 4.79 9.66 7.17
CA GLY A 51 5.72 10.50 6.43
C GLY A 51 5.24 10.88 5.04
N VAL A 52 3.95 10.77 4.79
CA VAL A 52 3.36 11.16 3.50
C VAL A 52 3.28 12.68 3.42
N PRO A 53 3.85 13.34 2.38
CA PRO A 53 3.79 14.79 2.28
C PRO A 53 2.37 15.34 2.25
N ASP A 54 1.52 14.77 1.40
CA ASP A 54 0.10 15.09 1.31
C ASP A 54 -0.62 13.99 0.52
N LEU A 55 -1.94 13.95 0.64
CA LEU A 55 -2.76 12.93 -0.01
C LEU A 55 -2.66 12.99 -1.53
N GLU A 56 -2.64 14.19 -2.10
CA GLU A 56 -2.58 14.36 -3.55
C GLU A 56 -1.29 13.77 -4.13
N THR A 57 -0.15 14.07 -3.52
CA THR A 57 1.14 13.51 -3.95
C THR A 57 1.15 11.99 -3.86
N PHE A 58 0.58 11.45 -2.78
CA PHE A 58 0.48 10.01 -2.59
C PHE A 58 -0.37 9.37 -3.71
N GLU A 59 -1.53 9.95 -3.99
CA GLU A 59 -2.43 9.43 -5.02
C GLU A 59 -1.81 9.49 -6.41
N GLN A 60 -1.09 10.57 -6.73
CA GLN A 60 -0.36 10.68 -7.98
C GLN A 60 0.70 9.58 -8.10
N GLY A 61 1.41 9.30 -7.00
CA GLY A 61 2.42 8.25 -6.97
C GLY A 61 1.84 6.87 -7.24
N ILE A 62 0.74 6.52 -6.62
CA ILE A 62 0.13 5.19 -6.81
C ILE A 62 -0.58 5.02 -8.15
N GLN A 63 -0.84 6.11 -8.86
CA GLN A 63 -1.40 6.07 -10.20
C GLN A 63 -0.32 5.99 -11.29
N SER A 64 0.95 6.04 -10.92
CA SER A 64 2.05 5.93 -11.86
C SER A 64 2.15 4.51 -12.46
N ASP A 65 2.76 4.40 -13.63
CA ASP A 65 2.98 3.10 -14.27
C ASP A 65 3.85 2.19 -13.41
N GLU A 66 4.86 2.74 -12.76
CA GLU A 66 5.74 2.01 -11.86
C GLU A 66 4.96 1.40 -10.69
N ALA A 67 4.07 2.18 -10.08
CA ALA A 67 3.24 1.68 -8.99
C ALA A 67 2.24 0.62 -9.48
N ALA A 68 1.67 0.82 -10.66
CA ALA A 68 0.75 -0.15 -11.25
C ALA A 68 1.42 -1.49 -11.49
N GLU A 69 2.65 -1.49 -12.01
CA GLU A 69 3.41 -2.70 -12.23
C GLU A 69 3.78 -3.40 -10.90
N ALA A 70 4.19 -2.62 -9.89
CA ALA A 70 4.52 -3.17 -8.58
C ALA A 70 3.29 -3.82 -7.93
N MET A 71 2.14 -3.16 -7.98
CA MET A 71 0.90 -3.70 -7.43
C MET A 71 0.47 -4.98 -8.15
N LYS A 72 0.60 -5.01 -9.47
CA LYS A 72 0.28 -6.19 -10.27
C LYS A 72 1.18 -7.37 -9.89
N ALA A 73 2.48 -7.13 -9.73
CA ALA A 73 3.44 -8.17 -9.33
C ALA A 73 3.13 -8.72 -7.94
N ASP A 74 2.61 -7.88 -7.04
CA ASP A 74 2.27 -8.26 -5.67
C ASP A 74 0.84 -8.83 -5.54
N GLY A 75 0.10 -8.93 -6.65
CA GLY A 75 -1.25 -9.48 -6.64
C GLY A 75 -2.29 -8.57 -6.00
N VAL A 76 -2.05 -7.27 -5.96
CA VAL A 76 -2.99 -6.30 -5.41
C VAL A 76 -4.19 -6.17 -6.35
N ARG A 77 -5.39 -6.17 -5.77
CA ARG A 77 -6.64 -5.97 -6.51
C ARG A 77 -7.01 -4.48 -6.44
N PRO A 78 -6.70 -3.67 -7.47
CA PRO A 78 -6.81 -2.21 -7.39
C PRO A 78 -8.23 -1.72 -7.09
N GLN A 79 -9.24 -2.43 -7.57
CA GLN A 79 -10.65 -2.05 -7.37
C GLN A 79 -11.11 -2.16 -5.91
N THR A 80 -10.32 -2.82 -5.07
CA THR A 80 -10.64 -2.99 -3.64
C THR A 80 -9.95 -1.95 -2.76
N LEU A 81 -9.12 -1.09 -3.34
CA LEU A 81 -8.28 -0.14 -2.63
C LEU A 81 -9.11 0.96 -1.98
N VAL A 82 -8.94 1.13 -0.66
CA VAL A 82 -9.58 2.19 0.10
C VAL A 82 -8.49 2.96 0.85
N THR A 83 -8.46 4.26 0.69
CA THR A 83 -7.48 5.14 1.34
C THR A 83 -8.21 6.12 2.25
N LEU A 84 -7.79 6.15 3.51
CA LEU A 84 -8.30 7.09 4.50
C LEU A 84 -7.14 7.93 5.02
N VAL A 85 -7.38 9.21 5.22
CA VAL A 85 -6.39 10.11 5.80
C VAL A 85 -6.71 10.33 7.27
N GLU A 86 -5.69 10.39 8.11
CA GLU A 86 -5.87 10.66 9.52
C GLU A 86 -6.54 12.02 9.71
N ALA A 87 -7.62 12.02 10.49
CA ALA A 87 -8.42 13.21 10.75
C ALA A 87 -7.79 14.12 11.81
#